data_e18fee7c2ebfc22b341af82f034073fa
#
_entry.id   e18fee7c2ebfc22b341af82f034073fa
#
_cell.length_a   1.000
_cell.length_b   1.000
_cell.length_c   1.000
_cell.angle_alpha   90.00
_cell.angle_beta   90.00
_cell.angle_gamma   90.00
#
_symmetry.space_group_name_H-M   'P 1'
#
loop_
_entity.id
_entity.type
_entity.pdbx_description
1 polymer ?
#
loop_
_entity_poly.entity_id
_entity_poly.type
_entity_poly.pdbx_seq_one_letter_code
_entity_poly.pdbx_strand_id
1 'polypeptide(L)'
;RIAQEIADGGARPRATLTFVAAADEEARGGLGVPWIGEHHPEAFSWEASLSEMGGAHIRGARGRDSVVVIVGEKGAAQRRLHVRGDAGHGSIPLGRVSAVEMLGRVSRALAQAQWPHASDEIWAGFVRAFEFDAPLETSLLEGSYTGDYSEFGDLAAYAHAVSHMTVAQTVVRAGGPINVLPSSGYIELDIRTLPEQSDDDVDRAIFEALGELAPRVQIERLLSEPATASSIETKLYRTIEEVLREAHPGAVVVPILFPGGSDLRVGRRKGGVGYGFGSCASGATLGEVYSQLHAHDEHMPIEDVFSTARELERLVRRYIGE
;
A
#
# COMPACT_ATOMS: atom_id res chain seq x y z
N ARG A 1 16.24 -2.04 -24.92
CA ARG A 1 15.63 -2.14 -26.25
C ARG A 1 15.06 -0.78 -26.67
N ILE A 2 14.03 -0.23 -25.98
CA ILE A 2 13.38 1.05 -26.34
C ILE A 2 14.40 2.18 -26.54
N ALA A 3 15.27 2.40 -25.56
CA ALA A 3 16.30 3.44 -25.64
C ALA A 3 17.26 3.25 -26.84
N GLN A 4 17.62 2.01 -27.15
CA GLN A 4 18.46 1.67 -28.30
C GLN A 4 17.75 1.95 -29.61
N GLU A 5 16.48 1.55 -29.75
CA GLU A 5 15.68 1.77 -30.94
C GLU A 5 15.45 3.28 -31.22
N ILE A 6 15.20 4.07 -30.15
CA ILE A 6 15.13 5.52 -30.26
C ILE A 6 16.46 6.11 -30.76
N ALA A 7 17.59 5.67 -30.18
CA ALA A 7 18.92 6.13 -30.59
C ALA A 7 19.25 5.75 -32.04
N ASP A 8 18.98 4.51 -32.42
CA ASP A 8 19.27 3.99 -33.77
C ASP A 8 18.36 4.61 -34.85
N GLY A 9 17.11 4.95 -34.48
CA GLY A 9 16.14 5.59 -35.38
C GLY A 9 16.44 7.07 -35.71
N GLY A 10 17.46 7.66 -35.07
CA GLY A 10 17.84 9.07 -35.27
C GLY A 10 16.79 10.07 -34.76
N ALA A 11 15.77 9.58 -34.07
CA ALA A 11 14.77 10.42 -33.42
C ALA A 11 15.40 11.25 -32.27
N ARG A 12 14.94 12.47 -32.12
CA ARG A 12 15.32 13.32 -30.98
C ARG A 12 14.13 13.45 -30.01
N PRO A 13 14.08 12.65 -28.95
CA PRO A 13 13.02 12.75 -27.96
C PRO A 13 13.02 14.15 -27.33
N ARG A 14 11.83 14.64 -26.99
CA ARG A 14 11.67 15.97 -26.35
C ARG A 14 11.94 15.94 -24.85
N ALA A 15 12.25 14.77 -24.30
CA ALA A 15 12.58 14.57 -22.91
C ALA A 15 13.70 13.54 -22.75
N THR A 16 14.40 13.56 -21.62
CA THR A 16 15.38 12.56 -21.27
C THR A 16 14.68 11.29 -20.77
N LEU A 17 15.03 10.14 -21.33
CA LEU A 17 14.64 8.83 -20.83
C LEU A 17 15.80 8.22 -20.02
N THR A 18 15.56 7.93 -18.75
CA THR A 18 16.54 7.28 -17.88
C THR A 18 16.03 5.90 -17.49
N PHE A 19 16.81 4.86 -17.74
CA PHE A 19 16.58 3.53 -17.22
C PHE A 19 17.38 3.35 -15.94
N VAL A 20 16.71 2.98 -14.85
CA VAL A 20 17.31 2.76 -13.54
C VAL A 20 17.14 1.29 -13.17
N ALA A 21 18.25 0.56 -13.01
CA ALA A 21 18.27 -0.77 -12.45
C ALA A 21 18.79 -0.65 -11.01
N ALA A 22 17.89 -0.52 -10.07
CA ALA A 22 18.22 -0.40 -8.65
C ALA A 22 18.26 -1.78 -7.98
N ALA A 23 19.12 -1.92 -6.98
CA ALA A 23 19.15 -3.06 -6.09
C ALA A 23 18.32 -2.79 -4.83
N ASP A 24 18.10 -3.83 -4.01
CA ASP A 24 17.63 -3.73 -2.63
C ASP A 24 16.15 -3.32 -2.46
N GLU A 25 15.36 -3.30 -3.54
CA GLU A 25 13.94 -2.92 -3.46
C GLU A 25 13.18 -3.88 -2.53
N GLU A 26 13.31 -5.18 -2.71
CA GLU A 26 12.67 -6.26 -1.95
C GLU A 26 13.08 -6.29 -0.45
N ALA A 27 14.25 -5.72 -0.13
CA ALA A 27 14.73 -5.56 1.23
C ALA A 27 14.50 -4.15 1.80
N ARG A 28 13.43 -3.46 1.33
CA ARG A 28 13.03 -2.09 1.68
C ARG A 28 13.86 -0.97 1.04
N GLY A 29 14.75 -1.27 0.13
CA GLY A 29 15.47 -0.30 -0.72
C GLY A 29 16.44 0.62 0.01
N GLY A 30 16.88 0.30 1.22
CA GLY A 30 17.74 1.19 2.01
C GLY A 30 19.09 1.51 1.35
N LEU A 31 19.56 0.64 0.45
CA LEU A 31 20.81 0.80 -0.32
C LEU A 31 20.55 1.04 -1.82
N GLY A 32 19.28 1.09 -2.24
CA GLY A 32 18.86 1.30 -3.62
C GLY A 32 18.43 2.72 -3.93
N VAL A 33 17.21 2.87 -4.51
CA VAL A 33 16.67 4.18 -4.93
C VAL A 33 16.54 5.18 -3.78
N PRO A 34 16.09 4.81 -2.56
CA PRO A 34 16.11 5.72 -1.42
C PRO A 34 17.49 6.31 -1.13
N TRP A 35 18.54 5.47 -1.15
CA TRP A 35 19.91 5.93 -0.95
C TRP A 35 20.38 6.88 -2.07
N ILE A 36 20.09 6.56 -3.33
CA ILE A 36 20.39 7.44 -4.47
C ILE A 36 19.64 8.76 -4.30
N GLY A 37 18.37 8.70 -3.93
CA GLY A 37 17.55 9.90 -3.71
C GLY A 37 18.08 10.81 -2.61
N GLU A 38 18.73 10.28 -1.60
CA GLU A 38 19.33 11.04 -0.49
C GLU A 38 20.73 11.57 -0.83
N HIS A 39 21.60 10.74 -1.40
CA HIS A 39 23.01 11.05 -1.60
C HIS A 39 23.36 11.59 -2.98
N HIS A 40 22.57 11.26 -3.98
CA HIS A 40 22.75 11.65 -5.39
C HIS A 40 21.42 12.11 -6.02
N PRO A 41 20.73 13.11 -5.42
CA PRO A 41 19.42 13.55 -5.91
C PRO A 41 19.44 14.09 -7.35
N GLU A 42 20.64 14.44 -7.85
CA GLU A 42 20.88 14.94 -9.21
C GLU A 42 21.12 13.82 -10.23
N ALA A 43 21.20 12.55 -9.81
CA ALA A 43 21.55 11.42 -10.69
C ALA A 43 20.58 11.27 -11.88
N PHE A 44 19.31 11.61 -11.67
CA PHE A 44 18.27 11.63 -12.70
C PHE A 44 17.09 12.51 -12.29
N SER A 45 16.23 12.85 -13.27
CA SER A 45 14.99 13.58 -12.98
C SER A 45 14.00 12.71 -12.22
N TRP A 46 13.36 13.28 -11.21
CA TRP A 46 12.31 12.64 -10.41
C TRP A 46 10.90 13.02 -10.87
N GLU A 47 10.76 13.82 -11.93
CA GLU A 47 9.47 14.39 -12.37
C GLU A 47 8.43 13.32 -12.70
N ALA A 48 8.85 12.26 -13.40
CA ALA A 48 7.95 11.22 -13.89
C ALA A 48 8.65 9.85 -13.85
N SER A 49 8.04 8.89 -13.17
CA SER A 49 8.59 7.55 -12.97
C SER A 49 7.57 6.48 -13.27
N LEU A 50 8.04 5.36 -13.80
CA LEU A 50 7.27 4.13 -13.96
C LEU A 50 8.02 2.99 -13.27
N SER A 51 7.28 2.08 -12.66
CA SER A 51 7.80 0.86 -12.05
C SER A 51 6.83 -0.30 -12.27
N GLU A 52 7.06 -1.39 -11.58
CA GLU A 52 6.28 -2.62 -11.66
C GLU A 52 4.84 -2.45 -11.18
N MET A 53 4.07 -3.49 -11.33
CA MET A 53 2.68 -3.65 -10.90
C MET A 53 1.70 -2.76 -11.69
N GLY A 54 0.65 -3.37 -12.17
CA GLY A 54 -0.40 -2.74 -12.95
C GLY A 54 -0.84 -3.62 -14.12
N GLY A 55 -1.85 -3.19 -14.84
CA GLY A 55 -2.34 -3.89 -16.04
C GLY A 55 -3.20 -5.12 -15.79
N ALA A 56 -3.34 -5.57 -14.53
CA ALA A 56 -4.23 -6.66 -14.18
C ALA A 56 -5.71 -6.24 -14.25
N HIS A 57 -6.60 -7.23 -14.37
CA HIS A 57 -8.01 -6.98 -14.57
C HIS A 57 -8.85 -7.11 -13.30
N ILE A 58 -9.91 -6.30 -13.19
CA ILE A 58 -11.02 -6.50 -12.25
C ILE A 58 -12.27 -6.78 -13.10
N ARG A 59 -12.96 -7.87 -12.80
CA ARG A 59 -14.20 -8.26 -13.47
C ARG A 59 -15.40 -7.84 -12.62
N GLY A 60 -16.15 -6.85 -13.08
CA GLY A 60 -17.36 -6.39 -12.42
C GLY A 60 -18.51 -7.41 -12.52
N ALA A 61 -19.39 -7.40 -11.55
CA ALA A 61 -20.52 -8.35 -11.46
C ALA A 61 -21.51 -8.25 -12.65
N ARG A 62 -21.55 -7.11 -13.34
CA ARG A 62 -22.42 -6.87 -14.51
C ARG A 62 -21.68 -6.93 -15.85
N GLY A 63 -20.42 -7.38 -15.81
CA GLY A 63 -19.60 -7.61 -17.00
C GLY A 63 -18.68 -6.47 -17.38
N ARG A 64 -18.52 -5.43 -16.54
CA ARG A 64 -17.49 -4.42 -16.73
C ARG A 64 -16.12 -5.08 -16.61
N ASP A 65 -15.25 -4.75 -17.56
CA ASP A 65 -13.84 -5.05 -17.46
C ASP A 65 -13.09 -3.78 -17.06
N SER A 66 -12.20 -3.89 -16.10
CA SER A 66 -11.38 -2.78 -15.64
C SER A 66 -9.91 -3.20 -15.59
N VAL A 67 -9.01 -2.32 -16.02
CA VAL A 67 -7.56 -2.52 -15.98
C VAL A 67 -6.97 -1.57 -14.95
N VAL A 68 -6.15 -2.09 -14.04
CA VAL A 68 -5.66 -1.30 -12.92
C VAL A 68 -4.34 -0.59 -13.21
N VAL A 69 -4.18 0.60 -12.63
CA VAL A 69 -2.93 1.37 -12.57
C VAL A 69 -2.64 1.69 -11.11
N ILE A 70 -1.47 1.32 -10.62
CA ILE A 70 -1.07 1.68 -9.26
C ILE A 70 -0.63 3.15 -9.26
N VAL A 71 -1.36 3.97 -8.52
CA VAL A 71 -1.11 5.41 -8.42
C VAL A 71 -0.51 5.83 -7.09
N GLY A 72 -0.51 4.95 -6.11
CA GLY A 72 -0.01 5.24 -4.78
C GLY A 72 0.24 3.97 -3.98
N GLU A 73 0.80 4.15 -2.80
CA GLU A 73 1.14 3.07 -1.88
C GLU A 73 0.91 3.48 -0.43
N LYS A 74 0.62 2.50 0.41
CA LYS A 74 0.46 2.73 1.85
C LYS A 74 1.80 3.09 2.49
N GLY A 75 1.73 3.88 3.55
CA GLY A 75 2.87 4.15 4.43
C GLY A 75 3.07 3.05 5.46
N ALA A 76 4.19 3.13 6.17
CA ALA A 76 4.48 2.30 7.33
C ALA A 76 4.74 3.18 8.57
N ALA A 77 3.98 2.93 9.63
CA ALA A 77 4.05 3.69 10.87
C ALA A 77 4.14 2.74 12.07
N GLN A 78 5.28 2.04 12.20
CA GLN A 78 5.44 1.04 13.25
C GLN A 78 5.53 1.70 14.62
N ARG A 79 4.82 1.13 15.59
CA ARG A 79 4.73 1.63 16.98
C ARG A 79 5.03 0.54 17.97
N ARG A 80 5.65 0.93 19.08
CA ARG A 80 5.72 0.11 20.29
C ARG A 80 4.93 0.79 21.40
N LEU A 81 3.98 0.07 21.95
CA LEU A 81 3.15 0.52 23.05
C LEU A 81 3.69 -0.05 24.36
N HIS A 82 4.36 0.77 25.13
CA HIS A 82 4.82 0.41 26.48
C HIS A 82 3.65 0.50 27.46
N VAL A 83 3.43 -0.55 28.22
CA VAL A 83 2.39 -0.58 29.26
C VAL A 83 3.01 -0.68 30.65
N ARG A 84 2.33 -0.06 31.60
CA ARG A 84 2.68 -0.14 33.02
C ARG A 84 1.62 -0.94 33.77
N GLY A 85 2.07 -1.83 34.62
CA GLY A 85 1.26 -2.62 35.55
C GLY A 85 1.78 -2.52 36.97
N ASP A 86 1.11 -3.19 37.88
CA ASP A 86 1.47 -3.25 39.27
C ASP A 86 2.47 -4.39 39.52
N ALA A 87 3.60 -4.07 40.16
CA ALA A 87 4.56 -5.08 40.60
C ALA A 87 4.06 -5.82 41.83
N GLY A 88 4.48 -7.07 42.00
CA GLY A 88 4.15 -7.82 43.21
C GLY A 88 4.58 -9.26 43.19
N HIS A 89 4.31 -9.98 44.26
CA HIS A 89 4.53 -11.40 44.35
C HIS A 89 3.30 -12.15 43.79
N GLY A 90 3.52 -13.15 42.93
CA GLY A 90 2.46 -13.86 42.21
C GLY A 90 1.47 -14.62 43.14
N SER A 91 1.85 -14.91 44.39
CA SER A 91 0.95 -15.51 45.38
C SER A 91 0.00 -14.55 46.08
N ILE A 92 0.17 -13.20 45.88
CA ILE A 92 -0.66 -12.15 46.50
C ILE A 92 -1.13 -11.16 45.40
N PRO A 93 -1.95 -11.62 44.42
CA PRO A 93 -2.33 -10.81 43.26
C PRO A 93 -3.53 -9.88 43.51
N LEU A 94 -4.23 -10.01 44.63
CA LEU A 94 -5.46 -9.28 44.90
C LEU A 94 -5.26 -7.75 44.82
N GLY A 95 -6.10 -7.10 43.99
CA GLY A 95 -6.09 -5.64 43.81
C GLY A 95 -4.94 -5.12 42.92
N ARG A 96 -4.20 -5.99 42.23
CA ARG A 96 -3.10 -5.65 41.33
C ARG A 96 -3.42 -6.02 39.90
N VAL A 97 -3.05 -5.13 38.98
CA VAL A 97 -3.15 -5.36 37.53
C VAL A 97 -1.72 -5.41 36.97
N SER A 98 -1.22 -6.60 36.71
CA SER A 98 0.14 -6.78 36.16
C SER A 98 0.24 -6.25 34.73
N ALA A 99 1.47 -6.03 34.24
CA ALA A 99 1.68 -5.62 32.85
C ALA A 99 1.19 -6.69 31.84
N VAL A 100 1.22 -7.98 32.19
CA VAL A 100 0.66 -9.05 31.36
C VAL A 100 -0.85 -8.89 31.20
N GLU A 101 -1.56 -8.64 32.30
CA GLU A 101 -3.00 -8.40 32.25
C GLU A 101 -3.33 -7.11 31.49
N MET A 102 -2.54 -6.04 31.70
CA MET A 102 -2.70 -4.78 30.99
C MET A 102 -2.50 -4.95 29.48
N LEU A 103 -1.47 -5.69 29.05
CA LEU A 103 -1.25 -6.01 27.63
C LEU A 103 -2.43 -6.77 27.01
N GLY A 104 -3.05 -7.69 27.75
CA GLY A 104 -4.26 -8.39 27.30
C GLY A 104 -5.43 -7.44 27.08
N ARG A 105 -5.62 -6.43 27.97
CA ARG A 105 -6.65 -5.41 27.81
C ARG A 105 -6.37 -4.49 26.64
N VAL A 106 -5.12 -4.03 26.48
CA VAL A 106 -4.66 -3.19 25.36
C VAL A 106 -4.83 -3.94 24.03
N SER A 107 -4.35 -5.18 23.95
CA SER A 107 -4.48 -6.02 22.76
C SER A 107 -5.95 -6.18 22.31
N ARG A 108 -6.83 -6.42 23.29
CA ARG A 108 -8.27 -6.54 22.99
C ARG A 108 -8.88 -5.22 22.51
N ALA A 109 -8.52 -4.09 23.12
CA ALA A 109 -9.01 -2.76 22.70
C ALA A 109 -8.61 -2.47 21.26
N LEU A 110 -7.34 -2.70 20.91
CA LEU A 110 -6.84 -2.52 19.54
C LEU A 110 -7.51 -3.45 18.54
N ALA A 111 -7.79 -4.71 18.91
CA ALA A 111 -8.46 -5.67 18.02
C ALA A 111 -9.95 -5.36 17.77
N GLN A 112 -10.58 -4.57 18.64
CA GLN A 112 -11.98 -4.14 18.53
C GLN A 112 -12.15 -2.75 17.96
N ALA A 113 -11.03 -2.03 17.72
CA ALA A 113 -11.05 -0.67 17.23
C ALA A 113 -11.50 -0.60 15.77
N GLN A 114 -12.17 0.49 15.43
CA GLN A 114 -12.40 0.90 14.04
C GLN A 114 -11.31 1.91 13.65
N TRP A 115 -10.63 1.62 12.55
CA TRP A 115 -9.53 2.43 12.09
C TRP A 115 -9.97 3.42 11.00
N PRO A 116 -9.29 4.59 10.85
CA PRO A 116 -9.65 5.59 9.84
C PRO A 116 -9.76 5.01 8.43
N HIS A 117 -10.90 5.27 7.79
CA HIS A 117 -11.28 4.72 6.49
C HIS A 117 -10.85 5.63 5.33
N ALA A 118 -10.62 5.04 4.16
CA ALA A 118 -10.38 5.75 2.90
C ALA A 118 -11.68 6.38 2.39
N SER A 119 -11.60 7.63 1.94
CA SER A 119 -12.74 8.38 1.38
C SER A 119 -12.38 9.10 0.08
N ASP A 120 -11.28 8.71 -0.56
CA ASP A 120 -10.77 9.33 -1.78
C ASP A 120 -11.33 8.69 -3.06
N GLU A 121 -11.06 9.35 -4.20
CA GLU A 121 -11.49 8.84 -5.51
C GLU A 121 -10.76 7.57 -5.96
N ILE A 122 -9.61 7.23 -5.37
CA ILE A 122 -8.89 5.98 -5.65
C ILE A 122 -9.70 4.80 -5.11
N TRP A 123 -10.09 4.89 -3.82
CA TRP A 123 -10.98 3.90 -3.21
C TRP A 123 -12.33 3.81 -3.91
N ALA A 124 -12.92 4.96 -4.21
CA ALA A 124 -14.20 5.00 -4.91
C ALA A 124 -14.13 4.37 -6.31
N GLY A 125 -13.07 4.62 -7.05
CA GLY A 125 -12.82 4.00 -8.36
C GLY A 125 -12.70 2.48 -8.27
N PHE A 126 -11.96 1.99 -7.28
CA PHE A 126 -11.80 0.55 -7.02
C PHE A 126 -13.15 -0.11 -6.69
N VAL A 127 -13.92 0.44 -5.75
CA VAL A 127 -15.24 -0.11 -5.39
C VAL A 127 -16.18 -0.16 -6.58
N ARG A 128 -16.25 0.92 -7.37
CA ARG A 128 -17.13 1.01 -8.55
C ARG A 128 -16.75 0.02 -9.66
N ALA A 129 -15.49 -0.45 -9.71
CA ALA A 129 -15.06 -1.45 -10.69
C ALA A 129 -15.78 -2.80 -10.50
N PHE A 130 -16.23 -3.12 -9.28
CA PHE A 130 -16.93 -4.37 -8.97
C PHE A 130 -18.41 -4.36 -9.33
N GLU A 131 -19.02 -3.18 -9.57
CA GLU A 131 -20.43 -3.03 -9.92
C GLU A 131 -21.40 -3.61 -8.86
N PHE A 132 -21.10 -3.39 -7.59
CA PHE A 132 -21.95 -3.82 -6.48
C PHE A 132 -23.36 -3.20 -6.55
N ASP A 133 -24.30 -3.78 -5.83
CA ASP A 133 -25.62 -3.18 -5.62
C ASP A 133 -25.52 -1.93 -4.74
N ALA A 134 -26.39 -0.95 -5.01
CA ALA A 134 -26.31 0.38 -4.41
C ALA A 134 -26.19 0.41 -2.86
N PRO A 135 -26.88 -0.43 -2.07
CA PRO A 135 -26.70 -0.43 -0.61
C PRO A 135 -25.28 -0.82 -0.18
N LEU A 136 -24.67 -1.82 -0.84
CA LEU A 136 -23.31 -2.25 -0.55
C LEU A 136 -22.29 -1.21 -1.00
N GLU A 137 -22.39 -0.73 -2.24
CA GLU A 137 -21.52 0.31 -2.77
C GLU A 137 -21.53 1.56 -1.87
N THR A 138 -22.72 2.03 -1.46
CA THR A 138 -22.84 3.19 -0.57
C THR A 138 -22.16 2.95 0.77
N SER A 139 -22.37 1.80 1.40
CA SER A 139 -21.75 1.50 2.70
C SER A 139 -20.21 1.42 2.64
N LEU A 140 -19.67 0.90 1.54
CA LEU A 140 -18.22 0.85 1.29
C LEU A 140 -17.65 2.24 1.07
N LEU A 141 -18.32 3.10 0.31
CA LEU A 141 -17.88 4.45 0.01
C LEU A 141 -17.97 5.39 1.22
N GLU A 142 -18.98 5.22 2.06
CA GLU A 142 -19.19 6.03 3.28
C GLU A 142 -18.39 5.52 4.49
N GLY A 143 -17.70 4.38 4.39
CA GLY A 143 -16.95 3.77 5.49
C GLY A 143 -17.83 3.18 6.60
N SER A 144 -19.11 2.95 6.33
CA SER A 144 -20.05 2.32 7.27
C SER A 144 -20.15 0.80 7.12
N TYR A 145 -19.42 0.23 6.15
CA TYR A 145 -19.38 -1.22 5.95
C TYR A 145 -18.65 -1.91 7.11
N THR A 146 -19.29 -2.96 7.66
CA THR A 146 -18.79 -3.72 8.82
C THR A 146 -18.60 -5.21 8.53
N GLY A 147 -18.70 -5.62 7.26
CA GLY A 147 -18.51 -7.00 6.83
C GLY A 147 -17.03 -7.41 6.75
N ASP A 148 -16.79 -8.60 6.22
CA ASP A 148 -15.47 -9.22 6.10
C ASP A 148 -14.83 -9.06 4.70
N TYR A 149 -15.41 -8.19 3.86
CA TYR A 149 -14.99 -7.96 2.47
C TYR A 149 -15.11 -9.17 1.53
N SER A 150 -15.76 -10.25 1.94
CA SER A 150 -15.93 -11.46 1.10
C SER A 150 -16.62 -11.19 -0.24
N GLU A 151 -17.37 -10.10 -0.37
CA GLU A 151 -17.99 -9.66 -1.62
C GLU A 151 -16.97 -9.30 -2.71
N PHE A 152 -15.72 -9.01 -2.33
CA PHE A 152 -14.62 -8.78 -3.27
C PHE A 152 -13.96 -10.08 -3.76
N GLY A 153 -14.44 -11.26 -3.31
CA GLY A 153 -13.88 -12.56 -3.70
C GLY A 153 -12.42 -12.68 -3.32
N ASP A 154 -11.56 -13.07 -4.26
CA ASP A 154 -10.12 -13.26 -4.03
C ASP A 154 -9.40 -11.96 -3.63
N LEU A 155 -10.03 -10.82 -3.82
CA LEU A 155 -9.51 -9.51 -3.40
C LEU A 155 -10.02 -9.05 -2.02
N ALA A 156 -10.69 -9.89 -1.23
CA ALA A 156 -11.20 -9.52 0.10
C ALA A 156 -10.10 -8.95 1.01
N ALA A 157 -8.97 -9.64 1.12
CA ALA A 157 -7.84 -9.20 1.94
C ALA A 157 -7.20 -7.90 1.40
N TYR A 158 -7.13 -7.76 0.08
CA TYR A 158 -6.65 -6.53 -0.55
C TYR A 158 -7.60 -5.36 -0.28
N ALA A 159 -8.90 -5.54 -0.53
CA ALA A 159 -9.93 -4.52 -0.29
C ALA A 159 -9.91 -4.04 1.17
N HIS A 160 -9.85 -4.98 2.12
CA HIS A 160 -9.65 -4.66 3.54
C HIS A 160 -8.37 -3.85 3.76
N ALA A 161 -7.25 -4.23 3.14
CA ALA A 161 -5.97 -3.55 3.36
C ALA A 161 -5.94 -2.11 2.81
N VAL A 162 -6.65 -1.80 1.71
CA VAL A 162 -6.64 -0.47 1.09
C VAL A 162 -7.82 0.42 1.48
N SER A 163 -8.84 -0.13 2.15
CA SER A 163 -10.02 0.63 2.57
C SER A 163 -9.80 1.48 3.83
N HIS A 164 -8.81 1.16 4.65
CA HIS A 164 -8.56 1.86 5.92
C HIS A 164 -7.10 1.72 6.38
N MET A 165 -6.74 2.49 7.41
CA MET A 165 -5.49 2.27 8.14
C MET A 165 -5.52 0.86 8.76
N THR A 166 -4.53 0.04 8.49
CA THR A 166 -4.45 -1.30 9.08
C THR A 166 -3.47 -1.36 10.24
N VAL A 167 -3.83 -2.12 11.28
CA VAL A 167 -3.04 -2.26 12.50
C VAL A 167 -2.93 -3.73 12.86
N ALA A 168 -1.72 -4.28 12.72
CA ALA A 168 -1.42 -5.66 13.08
C ALA A 168 -0.55 -5.70 14.34
N GLN A 169 -0.96 -6.49 15.31
CA GLN A 169 -0.21 -6.73 16.55
C GLN A 169 0.79 -7.85 16.29
N THR A 170 2.09 -7.54 16.24
CA THR A 170 3.11 -8.47 15.72
C THR A 170 4.06 -9.00 16.80
N VAL A 171 4.31 -8.23 17.86
CA VAL A 171 5.21 -8.64 18.95
C VAL A 171 4.58 -8.30 20.29
N VAL A 172 4.72 -9.17 21.27
CA VAL A 172 4.38 -8.91 22.66
C VAL A 172 5.51 -9.38 23.59
N ARG A 173 5.86 -8.57 24.58
CA ARG A 173 6.88 -8.92 25.57
C ARG A 173 6.45 -8.42 26.95
N ALA A 174 6.45 -9.32 27.92
CA ALA A 174 6.31 -9.03 29.34
C ALA A 174 6.75 -10.25 30.16
N GLY A 175 6.91 -10.06 31.46
CA GLY A 175 7.19 -11.14 32.39
C GLY A 175 8.68 -11.33 32.70
N GLY A 176 8.93 -12.29 33.57
CA GLY A 176 10.23 -12.66 34.11
C GLY A 176 10.05 -13.92 34.96
N PRO A 177 10.54 -13.98 36.20
CA PRO A 177 10.30 -15.11 37.07
C PRO A 177 8.80 -15.37 37.29
N ILE A 178 8.39 -16.62 37.26
CA ILE A 178 6.97 -17.04 37.31
C ILE A 178 6.22 -16.54 38.55
N ASN A 179 6.93 -16.32 39.63
CA ASN A 179 6.36 -15.90 40.91
C ASN A 179 6.31 -14.35 41.06
N VAL A 180 6.62 -13.58 40.02
CA VAL A 180 6.66 -12.10 40.04
C VAL A 180 5.61 -11.53 39.09
N LEU A 181 4.78 -10.60 39.59
CA LEU A 181 3.90 -9.79 38.76
C LEU A 181 4.75 -8.71 38.04
N PRO A 182 4.86 -8.75 36.70
CA PRO A 182 5.66 -7.77 35.98
C PRO A 182 5.01 -6.38 36.00
N SER A 183 5.83 -5.34 36.19
CA SER A 183 5.39 -3.93 36.21
C SER A 183 5.47 -3.25 34.84
N SER A 184 6.09 -3.90 33.87
CA SER A 184 6.25 -3.34 32.52
C SER A 184 6.17 -4.42 31.45
N GLY A 185 5.77 -4.02 30.26
CA GLY A 185 5.76 -4.81 29.05
C GLY A 185 5.48 -3.94 27.86
N TYR A 186 5.50 -4.51 26.66
CA TYR A 186 5.16 -3.80 25.44
C TYR A 186 4.52 -4.68 24.39
N ILE A 187 3.81 -4.07 23.46
CA ILE A 187 3.31 -4.65 22.22
C ILE A 187 3.80 -3.82 21.04
N GLU A 188 4.22 -4.48 19.97
CA GLU A 188 4.58 -3.80 18.71
C GLU A 188 3.49 -3.97 17.68
N LEU A 189 3.29 -2.90 16.92
CA LEU A 189 2.26 -2.78 15.90
C LEU A 189 2.93 -2.51 14.56
N ASP A 190 2.62 -3.33 13.55
CA ASP A 190 2.82 -2.98 12.14
C ASP A 190 1.57 -2.21 11.69
N ILE A 191 1.73 -0.91 11.43
CA ILE A 191 0.66 -0.03 11.02
C ILE A 191 0.91 0.41 9.59
N ARG A 192 -0.12 0.31 8.74
CA ARG A 192 -0.07 0.79 7.36
C ARG A 192 -1.07 1.91 7.18
N THR A 193 -0.54 3.09 6.84
CA THR A 193 -1.33 4.32 6.69
C THR A 193 -1.82 4.50 5.26
N LEU A 194 -2.94 5.21 5.11
CA LEU A 194 -3.42 5.71 3.83
C LEU A 194 -2.70 7.03 3.47
N PRO A 195 -2.73 7.45 2.19
CA PRO A 195 -2.30 8.80 1.82
C PRO A 195 -2.91 9.88 2.73
N GLU A 196 -2.15 10.93 2.99
CA GLU A 196 -2.53 12.07 3.86
C GLU A 196 -2.61 11.79 5.37
N GLN A 197 -2.49 10.54 5.82
CA GLN A 197 -2.42 10.22 7.24
C GLN A 197 -1.01 10.47 7.78
N SER A 198 -0.92 11.32 8.80
CA SER A 198 0.32 11.66 9.50
C SER A 198 0.58 10.72 10.69
N ASP A 199 1.80 10.78 11.23
CA ASP A 199 2.15 10.10 12.47
C ASP A 199 1.26 10.51 13.66
N ASP A 200 0.83 11.79 13.71
CA ASP A 200 -0.04 12.29 14.76
C ASP A 200 -1.48 11.75 14.62
N ASP A 201 -1.93 11.51 13.40
CA ASP A 201 -3.22 10.84 13.14
C ASP A 201 -3.18 9.37 13.60
N VAL A 202 -2.06 8.68 13.35
CA VAL A 202 -1.84 7.32 13.84
C VAL A 202 -1.87 7.26 15.37
N ASP A 203 -1.10 8.12 16.02
CA ASP A 203 -1.01 8.14 17.47
C ASP A 203 -2.37 8.50 18.11
N ARG A 204 -3.12 9.45 17.51
CA ARG A 204 -4.47 9.80 17.91
C ARG A 204 -5.43 8.61 17.80
N ALA A 205 -5.44 7.91 16.66
CA ALA A 205 -6.28 6.75 16.43
C ALA A 205 -5.98 5.63 17.47
N ILE A 206 -4.70 5.42 17.80
CA ILE A 206 -4.31 4.48 18.88
C ILE A 206 -4.87 4.93 20.22
N PHE A 207 -4.75 6.21 20.61
CA PHE A 207 -5.27 6.71 21.88
C PHE A 207 -6.80 6.61 21.93
N GLU A 208 -7.51 6.87 20.84
CA GLU A 208 -8.95 6.69 20.74
C GLU A 208 -9.34 5.22 20.92
N ALA A 209 -8.63 4.30 20.27
CA ALA A 209 -8.84 2.86 20.42
C ALA A 209 -8.61 2.36 21.86
N LEU A 210 -7.63 2.94 22.56
CA LEU A 210 -7.31 2.58 23.93
C LEU A 210 -8.31 3.15 24.97
N GLY A 211 -8.94 4.28 24.68
CA GLY A 211 -9.90 4.92 25.58
C GLY A 211 -9.35 5.12 27.00
N GLU A 212 -10.02 4.53 27.99
CA GLU A 212 -9.62 4.64 29.40
C GLU A 212 -8.25 3.99 29.72
N LEU A 213 -7.72 3.15 28.84
CA LEU A 213 -6.41 2.53 28.99
C LEU A 213 -5.26 3.47 28.61
N ALA A 214 -5.53 4.51 27.81
CA ALA A 214 -4.53 5.43 27.26
C ALA A 214 -3.55 6.01 28.31
N PRO A 215 -3.96 6.42 29.53
CA PRO A 215 -3.03 6.95 30.53
C PRO A 215 -1.98 5.93 31.02
N ARG A 216 -2.18 4.64 30.78
CA ARG A 216 -1.23 3.58 31.15
C ARG A 216 -0.33 3.14 30.01
N VAL A 217 -0.45 3.77 28.84
CA VAL A 217 0.28 3.40 27.62
C VAL A 217 1.14 4.59 27.16
N GLN A 218 2.38 4.30 26.85
CA GLN A 218 3.29 5.24 26.21
C GLN A 218 3.62 4.73 24.80
N ILE A 219 3.39 5.57 23.78
CA ILE A 219 3.72 5.26 22.39
C ILE A 219 5.18 5.60 22.10
N GLU A 220 5.91 4.66 21.54
CA GLU A 220 7.24 4.84 20.93
C GLU A 220 7.11 4.66 19.42
N ARG A 221 7.52 5.64 18.62
CA ARG A 221 7.57 5.57 17.15
C ARG A 221 8.83 4.82 16.73
N LEU A 222 8.68 3.64 16.11
CA LEU A 222 9.79 2.82 15.65
C LEU A 222 10.16 3.10 14.19
N LEU A 223 9.14 3.35 13.35
CA LEU A 223 9.28 3.66 11.94
C LEU A 223 8.19 4.64 11.52
N SER A 224 8.56 5.57 10.64
CA SER A 224 7.66 6.56 10.05
C SER A 224 8.01 6.75 8.59
N GLU A 225 7.31 6.05 7.73
CA GLU A 225 7.38 6.18 6.27
C GLU A 225 6.01 6.61 5.75
N PRO A 226 5.81 7.89 5.37
CA PRO A 226 4.52 8.38 4.90
C PRO A 226 4.06 7.62 3.65
N ALA A 227 2.75 7.38 3.57
CA ALA A 227 2.10 6.93 2.34
C ALA A 227 2.29 7.96 1.22
N THR A 228 2.26 7.51 -0.03
CA THR A 228 2.41 8.40 -1.19
C THR A 228 1.39 8.06 -2.27
N ALA A 229 0.88 9.08 -2.95
CA ALA A 229 0.05 8.91 -4.12
C ALA A 229 0.36 10.01 -5.16
N SER A 230 0.23 9.65 -6.43
CA SER A 230 0.32 10.58 -7.55
C SER A 230 -1.07 10.97 -8.03
N SER A 231 -1.25 12.23 -8.41
CA SER A 231 -2.50 12.71 -9.01
C SER A 231 -2.78 12.00 -10.34
N ILE A 232 -4.04 11.63 -10.58
CA ILE A 232 -4.52 11.09 -11.86
C ILE A 232 -4.70 12.18 -12.95
N GLU A 233 -4.54 13.43 -12.60
CA GLU A 233 -4.70 14.60 -13.50
C GLU A 233 -3.42 14.94 -14.28
N THR A 234 -2.41 14.07 -14.29
CA THR A 234 -1.11 14.31 -14.92
C THR A 234 -1.08 13.92 -16.39
N LYS A 235 -0.12 14.48 -17.14
CA LYS A 235 0.14 14.06 -18.52
C LYS A 235 0.51 12.57 -18.58
N LEU A 236 1.35 12.10 -17.65
CA LEU A 236 1.80 10.70 -17.67
C LEU A 236 0.62 9.75 -17.40
N TYR A 237 -0.24 10.02 -16.41
CA TYR A 237 -1.41 9.19 -16.15
C TYR A 237 -2.36 9.14 -17.37
N ARG A 238 -2.67 10.27 -17.99
CA ARG A 238 -3.49 10.31 -19.21
C ARG A 238 -2.89 9.50 -20.36
N THR A 239 -1.56 9.56 -20.53
CA THR A 239 -0.87 8.73 -21.53
C THR A 239 -0.96 7.25 -21.21
N ILE A 240 -0.83 6.85 -19.93
CA ILE A 240 -1.05 5.47 -19.47
C ILE A 240 -2.47 5.02 -19.82
N GLU A 241 -3.46 5.84 -19.46
CA GLU A 241 -4.87 5.54 -19.69
C GLU A 241 -5.19 5.34 -21.18
N GLU A 242 -4.67 6.21 -22.06
CA GLU A 242 -4.82 6.08 -23.51
C GLU A 242 -4.23 4.76 -24.03
N VAL A 243 -3.01 4.44 -23.63
CA VAL A 243 -2.31 3.22 -24.07
C VAL A 243 -3.04 1.97 -23.58
N LEU A 244 -3.49 1.93 -22.34
CA LEU A 244 -4.21 0.79 -21.80
C LEU A 244 -5.60 0.61 -22.44
N ARG A 245 -6.31 1.71 -22.73
CA ARG A 245 -7.58 1.64 -23.48
C ARG A 245 -7.42 1.11 -24.90
N GLU A 246 -6.30 1.42 -25.55
CA GLU A 246 -5.98 0.86 -26.88
C GLU A 246 -5.62 -0.62 -26.78
N ALA A 247 -4.87 -1.02 -25.75
CA ALA A 247 -4.46 -2.40 -25.54
C ALA A 247 -5.62 -3.31 -25.09
N HIS A 248 -6.59 -2.75 -24.33
CA HIS A 248 -7.74 -3.46 -23.75
C HIS A 248 -9.05 -2.76 -24.15
N PRO A 249 -9.53 -2.94 -25.42
CA PRO A 249 -10.70 -2.26 -25.92
C PRO A 249 -11.96 -2.55 -25.09
N GLY A 250 -12.62 -1.50 -24.62
CA GLY A 250 -13.82 -1.59 -23.79
C GLY A 250 -13.55 -1.64 -22.27
N ALA A 251 -12.31 -1.84 -21.85
CA ALA A 251 -11.97 -1.79 -20.43
C ALA A 251 -11.91 -0.36 -19.90
N VAL A 252 -12.26 -0.20 -18.62
CA VAL A 252 -12.11 1.05 -17.88
C VAL A 252 -10.77 1.03 -17.14
N VAL A 253 -10.00 2.10 -17.22
CA VAL A 253 -8.76 2.21 -16.45
C VAL A 253 -9.08 2.70 -15.05
N VAL A 254 -8.63 1.96 -14.03
CA VAL A 254 -8.95 2.21 -12.62
C VAL A 254 -7.67 2.46 -11.83
N PRO A 255 -7.52 3.63 -11.22
CA PRO A 255 -6.42 3.89 -10.30
C PRO A 255 -6.63 3.09 -9.00
N ILE A 256 -5.55 2.47 -8.51
CA ILE A 256 -5.58 1.73 -7.24
C ILE A 256 -4.39 2.07 -6.37
N LEU A 257 -4.53 1.78 -5.07
CA LEU A 257 -3.47 1.90 -4.07
C LEU A 257 -2.77 0.55 -3.88
N PHE A 258 -1.45 0.55 -3.81
CA PHE A 258 -0.68 -0.63 -3.43
C PHE A 258 -0.59 -0.74 -1.89
N PRO A 259 -0.93 -1.89 -1.27
CA PRO A 259 -0.86 -2.05 0.18
C PRO A 259 0.58 -2.17 0.71
N GLY A 260 1.54 -2.51 -0.16
CA GLY A 260 2.98 -2.52 0.10
C GLY A 260 3.66 -1.19 -0.23
N GLY A 261 4.96 -1.23 -0.49
CA GLY A 261 5.76 -0.10 -0.92
C GLY A 261 6.58 -0.43 -2.15
N SER A 262 6.98 0.58 -2.92
CA SER A 262 7.85 0.48 -4.08
C SER A 262 8.86 1.62 -4.10
N ASP A 263 9.82 1.58 -5.01
CA ASP A 263 10.78 2.67 -5.19
C ASP A 263 10.13 3.98 -5.71
N LEU A 264 8.90 3.91 -6.24
CA LEU A 264 8.14 5.08 -6.70
C LEU A 264 7.90 6.11 -5.59
N ARG A 265 7.86 5.69 -4.33
CA ARG A 265 7.72 6.59 -3.16
C ARG A 265 8.80 7.67 -3.13
N VAL A 266 10.02 7.36 -3.59
CA VAL A 266 11.13 8.31 -3.57
C VAL A 266 10.88 9.47 -4.53
N GLY A 267 10.50 9.18 -5.77
CA GLY A 267 10.13 10.19 -6.77
C GLY A 267 8.95 11.04 -6.31
N ARG A 268 7.90 10.42 -5.77
CA ARG A 268 6.71 11.11 -5.24
C ARG A 268 7.07 12.06 -4.08
N ARG A 269 7.92 11.63 -3.15
CA ARG A 269 8.39 12.46 -2.02
C ARG A 269 9.26 13.65 -2.48
N LYS A 270 9.86 13.56 -3.67
CA LYS A 270 10.62 14.66 -4.30
C LYS A 270 9.76 15.58 -5.17
N GLY A 271 8.44 15.42 -5.11
CA GLY A 271 7.49 16.25 -5.84
C GLY A 271 7.21 15.80 -7.28
N GLY A 272 7.73 14.66 -7.68
CA GLY A 272 7.40 14.01 -8.95
C GLY A 272 6.17 13.13 -8.88
N VAL A 273 5.88 12.48 -10.01
CA VAL A 273 4.80 11.50 -10.11
C VAL A 273 5.35 10.12 -10.48
N GLY A 274 4.70 9.08 -9.95
CA GLY A 274 5.10 7.70 -10.22
C GLY A 274 3.89 6.79 -10.31
N TYR A 275 3.90 5.88 -11.28
CA TYR A 275 2.83 4.92 -11.50
C TYR A 275 3.39 3.52 -11.73
N GLY A 276 2.70 2.52 -11.18
CA GLY A 276 2.93 1.13 -11.56
C GLY A 276 2.27 0.87 -12.92
N PHE A 277 3.01 0.24 -13.83
CA PHE A 277 2.56 -0.01 -15.19
C PHE A 277 2.78 -1.46 -15.62
N GLY A 278 1.77 -2.06 -16.21
CA GLY A 278 1.78 -3.36 -16.86
C GLY A 278 0.63 -3.46 -17.84
N SER A 279 0.56 -4.58 -18.58
CA SER A 279 -0.52 -4.89 -19.51
C SER A 279 -0.69 -6.41 -19.59
N CYS A 280 -1.71 -6.93 -18.91
CA CYS A 280 -2.02 -8.36 -18.86
C CYS A 280 -2.92 -8.77 -20.04
N ALA A 281 -2.32 -9.07 -21.21
CA ALA A 281 -3.04 -9.52 -22.39
C ALA A 281 -3.73 -10.87 -22.18
N SER A 282 -3.26 -11.70 -21.26
CA SER A 282 -3.92 -12.94 -20.83
C SER A 282 -5.27 -12.70 -20.17
N GLY A 283 -5.53 -11.48 -19.71
CA GLY A 283 -6.69 -11.13 -18.92
C GLY A 283 -6.56 -11.55 -17.45
N ALA A 284 -5.33 -11.79 -16.97
CA ALA A 284 -5.07 -12.12 -15.56
C ALA A 284 -5.72 -11.11 -14.64
N THR A 285 -6.46 -11.60 -13.67
CA THR A 285 -7.16 -10.75 -12.69
C THR A 285 -6.20 -10.26 -11.60
N LEU A 286 -6.56 -9.15 -10.98
CA LEU A 286 -5.80 -8.61 -9.85
C LEU A 286 -5.72 -9.62 -8.70
N GLY A 287 -6.78 -10.41 -8.45
CA GLY A 287 -6.79 -11.47 -7.44
C GLY A 287 -5.78 -12.58 -7.76
N GLU A 288 -5.72 -13.04 -9.02
CA GLU A 288 -4.74 -14.03 -9.46
C GLU A 288 -3.31 -13.51 -9.27
N VAL A 289 -3.03 -12.26 -9.67
CA VAL A 289 -1.70 -11.65 -9.49
C VAL A 289 -1.34 -11.58 -8.00
N TYR A 290 -2.22 -11.05 -7.16
CA TYR A 290 -1.94 -10.93 -5.72
C TYR A 290 -1.79 -12.28 -5.01
N SER A 291 -2.51 -13.31 -5.42
CA SER A 291 -2.41 -14.65 -4.81
C SER A 291 -1.06 -15.31 -5.04
N GLN A 292 -0.30 -14.87 -6.04
CA GLN A 292 0.99 -15.44 -6.41
C GLN A 292 2.18 -14.65 -5.86
N LEU A 293 1.99 -13.37 -5.47
CA LEU A 293 3.08 -12.51 -4.99
C LEU A 293 3.81 -13.17 -3.82
N HIS A 294 5.12 -13.40 -4.00
CA HIS A 294 6.01 -14.05 -3.02
C HIS A 294 5.53 -15.46 -2.58
N ALA A 295 4.66 -16.10 -3.36
CA ALA A 295 4.15 -17.44 -3.11
C ALA A 295 4.95 -18.50 -3.89
N HIS A 296 4.68 -19.78 -3.57
CA HIS A 296 5.21 -20.87 -4.37
C HIS A 296 4.60 -20.82 -5.77
N ASP A 297 5.41 -21.17 -6.78
CA ASP A 297 5.01 -21.22 -8.18
C ASP A 297 4.60 -19.85 -8.77
N GLU A 298 5.10 -18.74 -8.22
CA GLU A 298 4.93 -17.41 -8.78
C GLU A 298 5.36 -17.39 -10.26
N HIS A 299 4.47 -16.94 -11.12
CA HIS A 299 4.71 -16.93 -12.57
C HIS A 299 3.96 -15.81 -13.26
N MET A 300 4.43 -15.45 -14.46
CA MET A 300 3.77 -14.52 -15.35
C MET A 300 3.59 -15.17 -16.73
N PRO A 301 2.41 -15.10 -17.36
CA PRO A 301 2.22 -15.53 -18.73
C PRO A 301 3.19 -14.82 -19.68
N ILE A 302 3.80 -15.56 -20.60
CA ILE A 302 4.76 -15.00 -21.56
C ILE A 302 4.11 -13.89 -22.41
N GLU A 303 2.85 -14.04 -22.75
CA GLU A 303 2.09 -13.04 -23.49
C GLU A 303 1.96 -11.71 -22.75
N ASP A 304 1.87 -11.73 -21.40
CA ASP A 304 1.81 -10.53 -20.56
C ASP A 304 3.16 -9.81 -20.52
N VAL A 305 4.27 -10.56 -20.52
CA VAL A 305 5.61 -9.97 -20.64
C VAL A 305 5.75 -9.22 -21.97
N PHE A 306 5.34 -9.84 -23.09
CA PHE A 306 5.40 -9.19 -24.40
C PHE A 306 4.41 -8.05 -24.55
N SER A 307 3.22 -8.17 -23.97
CA SER A 307 2.22 -7.10 -23.97
C SER A 307 2.73 -5.90 -23.19
N THR A 308 3.19 -6.11 -21.95
CA THR A 308 3.76 -5.05 -21.12
C THR A 308 4.92 -4.34 -21.83
N ALA A 309 5.85 -5.10 -22.42
CA ALA A 309 6.98 -4.52 -23.14
C ALA A 309 6.53 -3.65 -24.34
N ARG A 310 5.55 -4.11 -25.11
CA ARG A 310 5.00 -3.39 -26.26
C ARG A 310 4.26 -2.11 -25.83
N GLU A 311 3.42 -2.23 -24.81
CA GLU A 311 2.64 -1.08 -24.37
C GLU A 311 3.51 -0.05 -23.61
N LEU A 312 4.54 -0.51 -22.89
CA LEU A 312 5.54 0.39 -22.32
C LEU A 312 6.29 1.17 -23.41
N GLU A 313 6.66 0.53 -24.51
CA GLU A 313 7.27 1.21 -25.66
C GLU A 313 6.34 2.29 -26.22
N ARG A 314 5.06 1.97 -26.46
CA ARG A 314 4.06 2.94 -26.92
C ARG A 314 3.91 4.11 -25.96
N LEU A 315 3.82 3.83 -24.66
CA LEU A 315 3.69 4.83 -23.63
C LEU A 315 4.89 5.79 -23.64
N VAL A 316 6.10 5.25 -23.62
CA VAL A 316 7.33 6.05 -23.63
C VAL A 316 7.38 6.93 -24.85
N ARG A 317 7.21 6.40 -26.07
CA ARG A 317 7.24 7.17 -27.32
C ARG A 317 6.20 8.29 -27.30
N ARG A 318 4.96 7.99 -26.94
CA ARG A 318 3.88 8.98 -26.86
C ARG A 318 4.16 10.06 -25.81
N TYR A 319 4.66 9.68 -24.65
CA TYR A 319 4.93 10.63 -23.55
C TYR A 319 6.07 11.60 -23.88
N ILE A 320 7.16 11.11 -24.48
CA ILE A 320 8.32 11.95 -24.87
C ILE A 320 8.14 12.68 -26.20
N GLY A 321 7.03 12.45 -26.91
CA GLY A 321 6.67 13.19 -28.13
C GLY A 321 7.40 12.71 -29.38
N GLU A 322 7.54 11.42 -29.52
CA GLU A 322 8.05 10.74 -30.73
C GLU A 322 6.92 10.20 -31.61
#